data_e948f52069c043e616f756224bda1fa9
#
_entry.id   e948f52069c043e616f756224bda1fa9
#
_cell.length_a   1.000
_cell.length_b   1.000
_cell.length_c   1.000
_cell.angle_alpha   90.00
_cell.angle_beta   90.00
_cell.angle_gamma   90.00
#
_symmetry.space_group_name_H-M   'P 1'
#
loop_
_entity.id
_entity.type
_entity.pdbx_description
1 polymer ?
#
loop_
_entity_poly.entity_id
_entity_poly.type
_entity_poly.pdbx_seq_one_letter_code
_entity_poly.pdbx_strand_id
1 'polypeptide(L)'
;MYKRQVSVDGLFQQINCTYQSKFCIDSRSEIWIGTEGNGLARYIPKSKQLQFFKYPAFGDNNVTSIIEDHLGNIFVGTQKQGVSRYDNETGEMVSVSYSGYDGQLSVYCMAIVDGQLWVGTDGQGVKIYNPLKDQLEDYRINSASVDFSKGKVHSIMEDRDGNLWIGLFQKGIVLVPKQENPFEYYGSKSIYYNPIGQGCVMSVFQDSNRHLWISADNEGLYELGIDGRRLRHYHPDYSENSVPNVVMCIYEDTDYNLWIGSYGQGLAKLDKATGKCEHFQQINNPIVYSIAEDKKKNLFFGVFGSGFYQYNLQSRKLEHYESSKDEKGDLKCDELVNDWINYIFCDSEGLVWLGHYKGVSCFNPETKSFLNYKQTNTLITDCIGYAFAEDHAGNIWAGTTNGLYCFSKKTGELRQFTICNGLPNNVICGICEDEDGNIWVSTYKGISKYDVKKDFFVNYYSGDGLQGNEFTHGAYYKDEDGKIYFGGINGITSFSPRKINTDAKELKVYITDFYVYSD
;
A
#
# COMPACT_ATOMS: atom_id res chain seq x y z
N MET A 1 -43.74 6.85 6.15
CA MET A 1 -43.18 8.23 6.22
C MET A 1 -44.30 9.19 6.60
N TYR A 2 -44.50 9.48 7.89
CA TYR A 2 -45.53 10.41 8.35
C TYR A 2 -45.00 11.85 8.24
N LYS A 3 -45.53 12.62 7.28
CA LYS A 3 -45.32 14.07 7.24
C LYS A 3 -46.06 14.68 8.42
N ARG A 4 -45.41 14.99 9.53
CA ARG A 4 -45.94 15.91 10.55
C ARG A 4 -45.86 17.32 9.97
N GLN A 5 -46.97 17.82 9.49
CA GLN A 5 -47.11 19.23 9.13
C GLN A 5 -47.30 20.01 10.43
N VAL A 6 -46.25 20.72 10.88
CA VAL A 6 -46.39 21.69 12.00
C VAL A 6 -46.79 23.02 11.35
N SER A 7 -48.06 23.33 11.40
CA SER A 7 -48.56 24.67 11.07
C SER A 7 -48.22 25.60 12.23
N VAL A 8 -47.24 26.47 12.02
CA VAL A 8 -46.87 27.51 12.99
C VAL A 8 -47.28 28.83 12.36
N ASP A 9 -48.52 29.27 12.68
CA ASP A 9 -49.10 30.49 12.13
C ASP A 9 -48.17 31.70 12.31
N GLY A 10 -47.73 32.29 11.19
CA GLY A 10 -46.95 33.52 11.16
C GLY A 10 -45.45 33.42 11.43
N LEU A 11 -44.93 32.31 11.93
CA LEU A 11 -43.50 32.17 12.28
C LEU A 11 -42.58 32.06 11.07
N PHE A 12 -43.00 31.37 10.01
CA PHE A 12 -42.22 31.22 8.79
C PHE A 12 -41.99 32.53 8.04
N GLN A 13 -42.92 33.50 8.15
CA GLN A 13 -42.76 34.83 7.58
C GLN A 13 -41.64 35.64 8.27
N GLN A 14 -41.42 35.41 9.57
CA GLN A 14 -40.36 36.10 10.34
C GLN A 14 -38.95 35.52 10.02
N ILE A 15 -38.87 34.26 9.65
CA ILE A 15 -37.58 33.57 9.41
C ILE A 15 -37.10 33.73 7.97
N ASN A 16 -37.97 34.08 7.03
CA ASN A 16 -37.66 34.20 5.61
C ASN A 16 -36.98 32.93 5.03
N CYS A 17 -37.65 31.77 5.27
CA CYS A 17 -37.14 30.46 4.81
C CYS A 17 -37.23 30.32 3.28
N THR A 18 -36.19 29.78 2.68
CA THR A 18 -36.14 29.37 1.29
C THR A 18 -36.20 27.84 1.18
N TYR A 19 -36.33 27.30 -0.03
CA TYR A 19 -36.24 25.85 -0.26
C TYR A 19 -34.86 25.25 0.07
N GLN A 20 -33.83 26.07 0.27
CA GLN A 20 -32.49 25.67 0.69
C GLN A 20 -32.27 25.71 2.19
N SER A 21 -33.27 26.13 2.98
CA SER A 21 -33.17 26.17 4.44
C SER A 21 -32.90 24.77 5.04
N LYS A 22 -32.09 24.73 6.08
CA LYS A 22 -31.71 23.52 6.80
C LYS A 22 -32.51 23.42 8.10
N PHE A 23 -32.91 22.20 8.47
CA PHE A 23 -33.71 21.96 9.65
C PHE A 23 -33.10 20.85 10.50
N CYS A 24 -33.07 21.04 11.81
CA CYS A 24 -32.76 20.04 12.80
C CYS A 24 -33.77 20.11 13.94
N ILE A 25 -34.29 18.98 14.38
CA ILE A 25 -35.09 18.88 15.61
C ILE A 25 -34.20 18.17 16.62
N ASP A 26 -33.87 18.88 17.70
CA ASP A 26 -32.98 18.35 18.72
C ASP A 26 -33.70 17.39 19.68
N SER A 27 -32.93 16.72 20.54
CA SER A 27 -33.42 15.78 21.54
C SER A 27 -34.41 16.41 22.55
N ARG A 28 -34.39 17.75 22.71
CA ARG A 28 -35.31 18.54 23.54
C ARG A 28 -36.60 18.92 22.81
N SER A 29 -36.76 18.49 21.54
CA SER A 29 -37.86 18.84 20.63
C SER A 29 -37.89 20.32 20.24
N GLU A 30 -36.76 21.00 20.27
CA GLU A 30 -36.57 22.34 19.75
C GLU A 30 -36.23 22.30 18.27
N ILE A 31 -36.64 23.32 17.53
CA ILE A 31 -36.46 23.34 16.06
C ILE A 31 -35.42 24.40 15.72
N TRP A 32 -34.32 23.91 15.10
CA TRP A 32 -33.25 24.74 14.59
C TRP A 32 -33.40 24.93 13.08
N ILE A 33 -33.33 26.16 12.62
CA ILE A 33 -33.61 26.55 11.24
C ILE A 33 -32.46 27.39 10.74
N GLY A 34 -31.67 26.82 9.83
CA GLY A 34 -30.60 27.50 9.14
C GLY A 34 -31.07 28.09 7.83
N THR A 35 -30.74 29.35 7.58
CA THR A 35 -31.18 30.07 6.39
C THR A 35 -29.98 30.48 5.51
N GLU A 36 -30.26 30.82 4.27
CA GLU A 36 -29.35 31.47 3.36
C GLU A 36 -29.49 32.98 3.47
N GLY A 37 -28.53 33.63 4.13
CA GLY A 37 -28.46 35.08 4.29
C GLY A 37 -29.11 35.67 5.56
N ASN A 38 -29.92 34.90 6.30
CA ASN A 38 -30.58 35.38 7.52
C ASN A 38 -30.10 34.73 8.84
N GLY A 39 -29.04 33.92 8.76
CA GLY A 39 -28.44 33.26 9.90
C GLY A 39 -29.22 32.04 10.39
N LEU A 40 -29.16 31.80 11.69
CA LEU A 40 -29.78 30.68 12.39
C LEU A 40 -30.95 31.14 13.27
N ALA A 41 -32.05 30.39 13.27
CA ALA A 41 -33.18 30.58 14.18
C ALA A 41 -33.37 29.31 15.01
N ARG A 42 -33.71 29.48 16.30
CA ARG A 42 -34.11 28.42 17.23
C ARG A 42 -35.53 28.69 17.68
N TYR A 43 -36.43 27.75 17.48
CA TYR A 43 -37.80 27.80 17.97
C TYR A 43 -37.99 26.79 19.09
N ILE A 44 -38.53 27.29 20.24
CA ILE A 44 -38.80 26.49 21.43
C ILE A 44 -40.32 26.30 21.50
N PRO A 45 -40.88 25.12 21.12
CA PRO A 45 -42.32 24.92 21.03
C PRO A 45 -43.06 25.09 22.35
N LYS A 46 -42.42 24.69 23.47
CA LYS A 46 -43.02 24.78 24.81
C LYS A 46 -43.35 26.21 25.26
N SER A 47 -42.45 27.15 25.01
CA SER A 47 -42.59 28.57 25.37
C SER A 47 -43.03 29.43 24.19
N LYS A 48 -43.14 28.86 22.98
CA LYS A 48 -43.39 29.57 21.71
C LYS A 48 -42.40 30.71 21.45
N GLN A 49 -41.17 30.60 21.97
CA GLN A 49 -40.11 31.59 21.79
C GLN A 49 -39.34 31.32 20.54
N LEU A 50 -38.93 32.39 19.85
CA LEU A 50 -38.08 32.37 18.69
C LEU A 50 -36.83 33.21 18.97
N GLN A 51 -35.65 32.59 18.84
CA GLN A 51 -34.36 33.21 19.05
C GLN A 51 -33.61 33.25 17.73
N PHE A 52 -32.92 34.35 17.44
CA PHE A 52 -32.11 34.50 16.21
C PHE A 52 -30.64 34.67 16.54
N PHE A 53 -29.78 34.04 15.74
CA PHE A 53 -28.35 34.17 15.75
C PHE A 53 -27.90 34.69 14.37
N LYS A 54 -27.33 35.90 14.35
CA LYS A 54 -26.89 36.58 13.12
C LYS A 54 -25.52 37.19 13.28
N TYR A 55 -24.86 37.43 12.14
CA TYR A 55 -23.61 38.20 12.14
C TYR A 55 -23.80 39.58 12.79
N PRO A 56 -22.86 40.10 13.63
CA PRO A 56 -21.54 39.50 13.94
C PRO A 56 -21.52 38.54 15.13
N ALA A 57 -22.61 38.37 15.89
CA ALA A 57 -22.67 37.47 17.04
C ALA A 57 -22.64 35.99 16.64
N PHE A 58 -22.97 35.67 15.40
CA PHE A 58 -22.84 34.37 14.79
C PHE A 58 -22.03 34.54 13.49
N GLY A 59 -21.00 33.73 13.27
CA GLY A 59 -19.93 33.94 12.31
C GLY A 59 -20.35 34.21 10.85
N ASP A 60 -21.41 33.54 10.34
CA ASP A 60 -21.89 33.72 8.95
C ASP A 60 -23.40 33.52 8.89
N ASN A 61 -24.08 34.37 8.08
CA ASN A 61 -25.51 34.25 7.88
C ASN A 61 -25.96 33.14 6.93
N ASN A 62 -25.01 32.47 6.24
CA ASN A 62 -25.30 31.36 5.32
C ASN A 62 -25.04 30.02 6.01
N VAL A 63 -26.09 29.40 6.52
CA VAL A 63 -26.06 28.12 7.21
C VAL A 63 -26.16 26.98 6.18
N THR A 64 -25.18 26.08 6.18
CA THR A 64 -25.11 24.96 5.22
C THR A 64 -25.51 23.62 5.83
N SER A 65 -25.32 23.44 7.14
CA SER A 65 -25.64 22.19 7.84
C SER A 65 -25.92 22.46 9.33
N ILE A 66 -26.80 21.66 9.94
CA ILE A 66 -27.10 21.68 11.38
C ILE A 66 -27.21 20.23 11.85
N ILE A 67 -26.55 19.88 12.95
CA ILE A 67 -26.58 18.53 13.50
C ILE A 67 -26.47 18.55 15.03
N GLU A 68 -27.11 17.60 15.68
CA GLU A 68 -26.95 17.30 17.11
C GLU A 68 -26.05 16.08 17.29
N ASP A 69 -25.11 16.15 18.23
CA ASP A 69 -24.34 15.00 18.63
C ASP A 69 -25.06 14.16 19.71
N HIS A 70 -24.46 13.01 20.06
CA HIS A 70 -25.00 12.10 21.08
C HIS A 70 -25.02 12.69 22.51
N LEU A 71 -24.32 13.80 22.74
CA LEU A 71 -24.29 14.53 24.02
C LEU A 71 -25.32 15.68 24.07
N GLY A 72 -26.06 15.91 22.97
CA GLY A 72 -27.03 16.99 22.85
C GLY A 72 -26.39 18.34 22.48
N ASN A 73 -25.14 18.37 21.99
CA ASN A 73 -24.55 19.59 21.49
C ASN A 73 -25.03 19.85 20.05
N ILE A 74 -25.43 21.09 19.80
CA ILE A 74 -25.83 21.53 18.46
C ILE A 74 -24.63 22.14 17.76
N PHE A 75 -24.29 21.60 16.58
CA PHE A 75 -23.27 22.15 15.70
C PHE A 75 -23.89 22.70 14.43
N VAL A 76 -23.40 23.86 14.01
CA VAL A 76 -23.89 24.59 12.85
C VAL A 76 -22.72 24.88 11.91
N GLY A 77 -22.81 24.35 10.70
CA GLY A 77 -21.84 24.60 9.61
C GLY A 77 -22.27 25.80 8.78
N THR A 78 -21.30 26.61 8.37
CA THR A 78 -21.52 27.82 7.58
C THR A 78 -20.67 27.85 6.31
N GLN A 79 -21.07 28.72 5.37
CA GLN A 79 -20.41 28.81 4.07
C GLN A 79 -19.00 29.41 4.14
N LYS A 80 -18.70 30.26 5.15
CA LYS A 80 -17.42 30.99 5.20
C LYS A 80 -16.68 30.89 6.53
N GLN A 81 -17.37 30.63 7.63
CA GLN A 81 -16.82 30.74 8.99
C GLN A 81 -16.73 29.40 9.73
N GLY A 82 -16.73 28.29 8.98
CA GLY A 82 -16.55 26.96 9.54
C GLY A 82 -17.73 26.48 10.35
N VAL A 83 -17.44 25.89 11.50
CA VAL A 83 -18.42 25.29 12.42
C VAL A 83 -18.53 26.14 13.69
N SER A 84 -19.76 26.33 14.16
CA SER A 84 -20.05 26.89 15.48
C SER A 84 -20.83 25.87 16.33
N ARG A 85 -20.58 25.85 17.63
CA ARG A 85 -21.29 25.03 18.60
C ARG A 85 -22.18 25.91 19.46
N TYR A 86 -23.40 25.47 19.71
CA TYR A 86 -24.28 26.15 20.66
C TYR A 86 -23.87 25.82 22.09
N ASP A 87 -23.60 26.86 22.88
CA ASP A 87 -23.31 26.75 24.30
C ASP A 87 -24.60 26.84 25.10
N ASN A 88 -24.98 25.77 25.79
CA ASN A 88 -26.20 25.69 26.57
C ASN A 88 -26.15 26.54 27.86
N GLU A 89 -24.95 26.88 28.37
CA GLU A 89 -24.78 27.67 29.57
C GLU A 89 -24.97 29.18 29.31
N THR A 90 -24.33 29.65 28.26
CA THR A 90 -24.36 31.07 27.86
C THR A 90 -25.55 31.41 26.96
N GLY A 91 -26.08 30.42 26.25
CA GLY A 91 -27.10 30.60 25.21
C GLY A 91 -26.57 31.23 23.91
N GLU A 92 -25.27 31.20 23.69
CA GLU A 92 -24.59 31.80 22.55
C GLU A 92 -23.98 30.75 21.61
N MET A 93 -23.65 31.18 20.39
CA MET A 93 -22.94 30.37 19.43
C MET A 93 -21.43 30.62 19.57
N VAL A 94 -20.67 29.58 19.84
CA VAL A 94 -19.20 29.60 19.98
C VAL A 94 -18.56 29.03 18.74
N SER A 95 -17.60 29.72 18.14
CA SER A 95 -16.88 29.23 16.97
C SER A 95 -15.92 28.12 17.37
N VAL A 96 -15.95 26.99 16.64
CA VAL A 96 -15.00 25.90 16.79
C VAL A 96 -13.73 26.23 16.03
N SER A 97 -12.60 26.18 16.71
CA SER A 97 -11.29 26.50 16.08
C SER A 97 -10.87 25.42 15.09
N TYR A 98 -9.99 25.79 14.14
CA TYR A 98 -9.39 24.87 13.19
C TYR A 98 -7.88 24.98 13.27
N SER A 99 -7.18 23.84 13.48
CA SER A 99 -5.73 23.81 13.57
C SER A 99 -5.08 23.86 12.18
N GLY A 100 -4.30 24.91 11.93
CA GLY A 100 -3.37 24.94 10.79
C GLY A 100 -3.72 25.83 9.62
N TYR A 101 -4.78 26.64 9.70
CA TYR A 101 -5.13 27.55 8.62
C TYR A 101 -5.86 28.82 9.11
N ASP A 102 -5.33 30.00 8.77
CA ASP A 102 -5.94 31.31 9.09
C ASP A 102 -7.01 31.76 8.06
N GLY A 103 -7.43 30.86 7.19
CA GLY A 103 -8.39 31.15 6.11
C GLY A 103 -9.84 30.79 6.47
N GLN A 104 -10.75 31.16 5.56
CA GLN A 104 -12.16 30.82 5.67
C GLN A 104 -12.38 29.33 5.45
N LEU A 105 -13.07 28.64 6.36
CA LEU A 105 -13.49 27.26 6.21
C LEU A 105 -14.94 27.21 5.70
N SER A 106 -15.14 26.70 4.50
CA SER A 106 -16.47 26.50 3.91
C SER A 106 -16.98 25.10 4.20
N VAL A 107 -18.06 24.97 4.95
CA VAL A 107 -18.70 23.70 5.29
C VAL A 107 -19.79 23.39 4.28
N TYR A 108 -19.80 22.17 3.73
CA TYR A 108 -20.89 21.66 2.88
C TYR A 108 -21.84 20.74 3.64
N CYS A 109 -21.29 19.83 4.43
CA CYS A 109 -22.08 18.84 5.15
C CYS A 109 -21.44 18.50 6.49
N MET A 110 -22.25 17.99 7.39
CA MET A 110 -21.81 17.41 8.67
C MET A 110 -22.52 16.08 8.88
N ALA A 111 -21.86 15.14 9.56
CA ALA A 111 -22.41 13.85 9.95
C ALA A 111 -21.86 13.43 11.31
N ILE A 112 -22.62 12.62 12.06
CA ILE A 112 -22.09 11.91 13.21
C ILE A 112 -21.72 10.51 12.76
N VAL A 113 -20.47 10.15 12.93
CA VAL A 113 -19.89 8.85 12.58
C VAL A 113 -19.18 8.30 13.81
N ASP A 114 -19.58 7.14 14.27
CA ASP A 114 -19.04 6.51 15.49
C ASP A 114 -19.05 7.48 16.71
N GLY A 115 -20.09 8.32 16.80
CA GLY A 115 -20.25 9.32 17.87
C GLY A 115 -19.40 10.58 17.71
N GLN A 116 -18.58 10.71 16.69
CA GLN A 116 -17.76 11.89 16.40
C GLN A 116 -18.40 12.77 15.32
N LEU A 117 -18.22 14.08 15.43
CA LEU A 117 -18.65 15.01 14.40
C LEU A 117 -17.64 15.04 13.24
N TRP A 118 -18.12 14.72 12.06
CA TRP A 118 -17.39 14.79 10.79
C TRP A 118 -17.90 15.96 9.96
N VAL A 119 -16.99 16.70 9.36
CA VAL A 119 -17.27 17.93 8.60
C VAL A 119 -16.70 17.82 7.22
N GLY A 120 -17.55 17.87 6.21
CA GLY A 120 -17.18 17.94 4.80
C GLY A 120 -17.08 19.39 4.34
N THR A 121 -15.96 19.74 3.67
CA THR A 121 -15.62 21.11 3.30
C THR A 121 -15.55 21.34 1.79
N ASP A 122 -15.60 22.60 1.37
CA ASP A 122 -15.40 23.03 -0.02
C ASP A 122 -13.93 23.19 -0.35
N GLY A 123 -13.26 22.09 -0.69
CA GLY A 123 -11.88 22.11 -1.17
C GLY A 123 -10.79 21.97 -0.08
N GLN A 124 -11.18 21.72 1.18
CA GLN A 124 -10.24 21.46 2.27
C GLN A 124 -10.47 20.06 2.91
N GLY A 125 -11.14 19.16 2.18
CA GLY A 125 -11.34 17.78 2.56
C GLY A 125 -12.30 17.56 3.71
N VAL A 126 -12.03 16.52 4.51
CA VAL A 126 -12.80 16.13 5.68
C VAL A 126 -12.08 16.57 6.95
N LYS A 127 -12.87 17.09 7.92
CA LYS A 127 -12.39 17.42 9.26
C LYS A 127 -13.15 16.60 10.29
N ILE A 128 -12.51 16.34 11.44
CA ILE A 128 -13.13 15.68 12.59
C ILE A 128 -13.03 16.61 13.80
N TYR A 129 -14.09 16.70 14.56
CA TYR A 129 -14.11 17.49 15.78
C TYR A 129 -13.42 16.75 16.92
N ASN A 130 -12.44 17.41 17.55
CA ASN A 130 -11.77 16.93 18.74
C ASN A 130 -12.37 17.66 19.97
N PRO A 131 -13.17 16.97 20.80
CA PRO A 131 -13.84 17.61 21.95
C PRO A 131 -12.87 18.03 23.06
N LEU A 132 -11.70 17.38 23.18
CA LEU A 132 -10.72 17.73 24.22
C LEU A 132 -10.02 19.06 23.95
N LYS A 133 -9.90 19.45 22.67
CA LYS A 133 -9.25 20.67 22.24
C LYS A 133 -10.23 21.75 21.77
N ASP A 134 -11.52 21.41 21.67
CA ASP A 134 -12.59 22.21 21.05
C ASP A 134 -12.19 22.74 19.67
N GLN A 135 -11.67 21.81 18.82
CA GLN A 135 -11.17 22.19 17.50
C GLN A 135 -11.41 21.10 16.45
N LEU A 136 -11.43 21.52 15.18
CA LEU A 136 -11.44 20.63 14.03
C LEU A 136 -10.01 20.21 13.66
N GLU A 137 -9.81 18.93 13.42
CA GLU A 137 -8.55 18.34 12.96
C GLU A 137 -8.75 17.70 11.58
N ASP A 138 -7.68 17.64 10.78
CA ASP A 138 -7.74 17.00 9.48
C ASP A 138 -7.97 15.50 9.58
N TYR A 139 -8.99 14.99 8.88
CA TYR A 139 -9.11 13.57 8.67
C TYR A 139 -8.20 13.14 7.54
N ARG A 140 -7.39 12.15 7.82
CA ARG A 140 -6.35 11.69 6.90
C ARG A 140 -6.47 10.19 6.69
N ILE A 141 -6.52 9.76 5.42
CA ILE A 141 -6.44 8.36 5.01
C ILE A 141 -5.10 8.15 4.29
N ASN A 142 -4.36 7.15 4.70
CA ASN A 142 -3.19 6.71 3.93
C ASN A 142 -3.66 5.79 2.79
N SER A 143 -3.98 6.38 1.64
CA SER A 143 -4.47 5.68 0.46
C SER A 143 -3.73 6.15 -0.79
N ALA A 144 -3.37 5.20 -1.65
CA ALA A 144 -2.79 5.48 -2.96
C ALA A 144 -3.80 6.06 -3.98
N SER A 145 -5.10 5.90 -3.71
CA SER A 145 -6.15 6.20 -4.70
C SER A 145 -6.90 7.51 -4.47
N VAL A 146 -6.89 8.07 -3.24
CA VAL A 146 -7.71 9.24 -2.89
C VAL A 146 -6.94 10.25 -2.04
N ASP A 147 -6.84 11.48 -2.55
CA ASP A 147 -6.37 12.64 -1.78
C ASP A 147 -7.59 13.46 -1.32
N PHE A 148 -7.83 13.45 -0.01
CA PHE A 148 -8.89 14.24 0.60
C PHE A 148 -8.48 15.68 0.94
N SER A 149 -7.19 16.01 0.94
CA SER A 149 -6.70 17.30 1.45
C SER A 149 -7.24 18.51 0.68
N LYS A 150 -7.59 18.31 -0.60
CA LYS A 150 -8.15 19.33 -1.50
C LYS A 150 -9.52 18.91 -2.08
N GLY A 151 -10.16 17.93 -1.47
CA GLY A 151 -11.45 17.41 -1.92
C GLY A 151 -12.60 18.34 -1.54
N LYS A 152 -13.58 18.53 -2.47
CA LYS A 152 -14.89 19.11 -2.15
C LYS A 152 -15.81 18.00 -1.70
N VAL A 153 -16.16 17.98 -0.42
CA VAL A 153 -16.94 16.91 0.21
C VAL A 153 -18.39 17.35 0.35
N HIS A 154 -19.28 16.72 -0.41
CA HIS A 154 -20.70 17.10 -0.47
C HIS A 154 -21.60 16.28 0.47
N SER A 155 -21.18 15.06 0.80
CA SER A 155 -21.94 14.19 1.70
C SER A 155 -21.03 13.24 2.45
N ILE A 156 -21.39 12.91 3.67
CA ILE A 156 -20.77 11.91 4.52
C ILE A 156 -21.89 11.09 5.13
N MET A 157 -21.78 9.77 5.10
CA MET A 157 -22.78 8.85 5.63
C MET A 157 -22.11 7.59 6.16
N GLU A 158 -22.52 7.13 7.32
CA GLU A 158 -22.20 5.81 7.85
C GLU A 158 -23.33 4.84 7.47
N ASP A 159 -22.98 3.65 6.95
CA ASP A 159 -23.96 2.61 6.68
C ASP A 159 -24.20 1.71 7.89
N ARG A 160 -25.12 0.74 7.77
CA ARG A 160 -25.49 -0.18 8.86
C ARG A 160 -24.37 -1.12 9.28
N ASP A 161 -23.37 -1.34 8.42
CA ASP A 161 -22.19 -2.15 8.69
C ASP A 161 -21.05 -1.32 9.30
N GLY A 162 -21.28 0.00 9.44
CA GLY A 162 -20.31 0.97 9.96
C GLY A 162 -19.29 1.44 8.94
N ASN A 163 -19.50 1.15 7.64
CA ASN A 163 -18.66 1.70 6.60
C ASN A 163 -19.03 3.17 6.35
N LEU A 164 -18.01 3.96 6.05
CA LEU A 164 -18.17 5.37 5.78
C LEU A 164 -18.19 5.63 4.27
N TRP A 165 -19.25 6.30 3.81
CA TRP A 165 -19.43 6.71 2.42
C TRP A 165 -19.23 8.22 2.31
N ILE A 166 -18.29 8.65 1.47
CA ILE A 166 -17.95 10.07 1.29
C ILE A 166 -18.16 10.44 -0.17
N GLY A 167 -19.14 11.32 -0.41
CA GLY A 167 -19.43 11.85 -1.75
C GLY A 167 -18.54 13.05 -2.08
N LEU A 168 -17.74 12.94 -3.14
CA LEU A 168 -16.84 13.99 -3.62
C LEU A 168 -17.42 14.66 -4.86
N PHE A 169 -17.39 16.00 -4.91
CA PHE A 169 -17.85 16.75 -6.09
C PHE A 169 -17.03 16.39 -7.32
N GLN A 170 -17.70 15.92 -8.37
CA GLN A 170 -17.13 15.51 -9.67
C GLN A 170 -16.04 14.41 -9.60
N LYS A 171 -15.84 13.77 -8.43
CA LYS A 171 -14.85 12.70 -8.26
C LYS A 171 -15.44 11.37 -7.79
N GLY A 172 -16.79 11.29 -7.71
CA GLY A 172 -17.50 10.07 -7.33
C GLY A 172 -17.66 9.89 -5.83
N ILE A 173 -17.71 8.63 -5.41
CA ILE A 173 -17.94 8.23 -4.01
C ILE A 173 -16.73 7.43 -3.52
N VAL A 174 -16.29 7.72 -2.31
CA VAL A 174 -15.27 6.96 -1.59
C VAL A 174 -15.92 6.15 -0.51
N LEU A 175 -15.62 4.87 -0.48
CA LEU A 175 -15.98 3.94 0.58
C LEU A 175 -14.77 3.77 1.50
N VAL A 176 -14.95 4.06 2.78
CA VAL A 176 -13.99 3.75 3.85
C VAL A 176 -14.57 2.62 4.68
N PRO A 177 -14.05 1.40 4.57
CA PRO A 177 -14.52 0.27 5.36
C PRO A 177 -14.28 0.50 6.85
N LYS A 178 -15.17 0.01 7.71
CA LYS A 178 -15.01 0.07 9.17
C LYS A 178 -13.79 -0.70 9.67
N GLN A 179 -13.43 -1.79 8.99
CA GLN A 179 -12.20 -2.52 9.26
C GLN A 179 -11.00 -1.72 8.76
N GLU A 180 -10.02 -1.51 9.63
CA GLU A 180 -8.75 -0.91 9.22
C GLU A 180 -8.17 -1.69 8.04
N ASN A 181 -7.70 -0.95 7.04
CA ASN A 181 -7.02 -1.55 5.91
C ASN A 181 -5.74 -2.24 6.42
N PRO A 182 -5.59 -3.57 6.26
CA PRO A 182 -4.41 -4.27 6.71
C PRO A 182 -3.16 -3.94 5.87
N PHE A 183 -3.34 -3.31 4.70
CA PHE A 183 -2.25 -2.92 3.81
C PHE A 183 -1.80 -1.48 4.11
N GLU A 184 -0.52 -1.33 4.39
CA GLU A 184 0.14 -0.05 4.57
C GLU A 184 0.82 0.36 3.25
N TYR A 185 0.75 1.64 2.93
CA TYR A 185 1.28 2.19 1.69
C TYR A 185 2.43 3.18 1.96
N TYR A 186 3.56 2.97 1.28
CA TYR A 186 4.69 3.90 1.21
C TYR A 186 4.88 4.34 -0.25
N GLY A 187 4.75 5.63 -0.52
CA GLY A 187 4.94 6.16 -1.88
C GLY A 187 4.40 7.56 -2.07
N SER A 188 4.57 8.09 -3.27
CA SER A 188 4.30 9.50 -3.63
C SER A 188 2.82 9.91 -3.53
N LYS A 189 1.90 8.95 -3.56
CA LYS A 189 0.47 9.21 -3.41
C LYS A 189 0.02 9.25 -1.94
N SER A 190 0.92 8.97 -0.98
CA SER A 190 0.63 9.12 0.43
C SER A 190 0.42 10.59 0.77
N ILE A 191 -0.72 10.91 1.37
CA ILE A 191 -1.05 12.27 1.81
C ILE A 191 -0.40 12.66 3.14
N TYR A 192 0.16 11.69 3.85
CA TYR A 192 0.76 11.92 5.17
C TYR A 192 2.24 12.20 5.12
N TYR A 193 2.94 11.24 4.58
CA TYR A 193 4.38 11.21 4.55
C TYR A 193 4.84 10.28 3.45
N ASN A 194 5.60 10.80 2.52
CA ASN A 194 6.27 9.99 1.51
C ASN A 194 7.73 9.81 1.91
N PRO A 195 8.12 8.66 2.48
CA PRO A 195 9.51 8.40 2.85
C PRO A 195 10.40 8.11 1.65
N ILE A 196 9.82 7.69 0.53
CA ILE A 196 10.49 7.37 -0.74
C ILE A 196 9.97 8.30 -1.84
N GLY A 197 10.70 8.43 -2.94
CA GLY A 197 10.34 9.32 -4.05
C GLY A 197 9.16 8.86 -4.88
N GLN A 198 9.17 9.20 -6.16
CA GLN A 198 8.11 8.87 -7.11
C GLN A 198 8.46 7.69 -8.04
N GLY A 199 9.71 7.28 -8.02
CA GLY A 199 10.21 6.20 -8.87
C GLY A 199 9.60 4.85 -8.58
N CYS A 200 9.64 3.98 -9.59
CA CYS A 200 9.30 2.56 -9.42
C CYS A 200 10.26 1.91 -8.42
N VAL A 201 9.73 1.18 -7.45
CA VAL A 201 10.56 0.48 -6.47
C VAL A 201 11.19 -0.75 -7.11
N MET A 202 12.53 -0.82 -7.12
CA MET A 202 13.29 -1.88 -7.76
C MET A 202 13.75 -2.95 -6.77
N SER A 203 14.03 -2.58 -5.52
CA SER A 203 14.46 -3.50 -4.48
C SER A 203 14.05 -3.03 -3.09
N VAL A 204 13.80 -3.98 -2.20
CA VAL A 204 13.50 -3.77 -0.78
C VAL A 204 14.33 -4.75 0.04
N PHE A 205 15.01 -4.28 1.07
CA PHE A 205 15.86 -5.10 1.93
C PHE A 205 15.90 -4.52 3.35
N GLN A 206 15.91 -5.35 4.39
CA GLN A 206 16.14 -4.92 5.77
C GLN A 206 17.53 -5.36 6.23
N ASP A 207 18.33 -4.43 6.76
CA ASP A 207 19.67 -4.73 7.29
C ASP A 207 19.62 -5.25 8.74
N SER A 208 20.76 -5.68 9.26
CA SER A 208 20.93 -6.19 10.63
C SER A 208 20.59 -5.16 11.72
N ASN A 209 20.58 -3.86 11.41
CA ASN A 209 20.11 -2.80 12.30
C ASN A 209 18.60 -2.58 12.21
N ARG A 210 17.89 -3.42 11.45
CA ARG A 210 16.45 -3.31 11.16
C ARG A 210 16.08 -2.05 10.35
N HIS A 211 17.04 -1.41 9.68
CA HIS A 211 16.75 -0.35 8.75
C HIS A 211 16.27 -0.93 7.41
N LEU A 212 15.20 -0.34 6.88
CA LEU A 212 14.65 -0.75 5.59
C LEU A 212 15.31 0.07 4.49
N TRP A 213 15.99 -0.63 3.59
CA TRP A 213 16.64 -0.08 2.41
C TRP A 213 15.74 -0.26 1.20
N ILE A 214 15.49 0.81 0.48
CA ILE A 214 14.58 0.83 -0.66
C ILE A 214 15.26 1.53 -1.81
N SER A 215 15.32 0.88 -2.96
CA SER A 215 15.75 1.52 -4.18
C SER A 215 14.56 1.93 -5.03
N ALA A 216 14.66 3.12 -5.61
CA ALA A 216 13.68 3.61 -6.57
C ALA A 216 14.36 4.02 -7.87
N ASP A 217 13.71 3.74 -8.99
CA ASP A 217 14.25 3.98 -10.33
C ASP A 217 14.61 5.45 -10.54
N ASN A 218 15.86 5.71 -10.97
CA ASN A 218 16.46 7.03 -11.15
C ASN A 218 16.53 7.93 -9.88
N GLU A 219 16.27 7.38 -8.71
CA GLU A 219 16.30 8.14 -7.44
C GLU A 219 17.35 7.62 -6.44
N GLY A 220 18.05 6.54 -6.78
CA GLY A 220 19.07 5.93 -5.94
C GLY A 220 18.50 5.13 -4.79
N LEU A 221 18.89 5.43 -3.54
CA LEU A 221 18.65 4.58 -2.39
C LEU A 221 18.10 5.36 -1.19
N TYR A 222 17.08 4.82 -0.56
CA TYR A 222 16.48 5.33 0.67
C TYR A 222 16.76 4.40 1.84
N GLU A 223 17.09 4.97 2.98
CA GLU A 223 17.22 4.29 4.27
C GLU A 223 16.10 4.77 5.20
N LEU A 224 15.27 3.84 5.65
CA LEU A 224 14.19 4.10 6.60
C LEU A 224 14.51 3.46 7.94
N GLY A 225 14.18 4.14 9.03
CA GLY A 225 14.26 3.60 10.38
C GLY A 225 13.14 2.60 10.68
N ILE A 226 13.21 1.99 11.86
CA ILE A 226 12.22 1.01 12.37
C ILE A 226 10.80 1.62 12.43
N ASP A 227 10.70 2.94 12.62
CA ASP A 227 9.45 3.68 12.66
C ASP A 227 8.91 4.06 11.26
N GLY A 228 9.56 3.61 10.18
CA GLY A 228 9.22 3.91 8.79
C GLY A 228 9.61 5.32 8.35
N ARG A 229 10.25 6.12 9.20
CA ARG A 229 10.72 7.43 8.81
C ARG A 229 12.01 7.34 8.02
N ARG A 230 12.13 8.22 6.99
CA ARG A 230 13.35 8.33 6.21
C ARG A 230 14.48 8.90 7.06
N LEU A 231 15.55 8.11 7.24
CA LEU A 231 16.77 8.51 7.89
C LEU A 231 17.68 9.25 6.90
N ARG A 232 17.86 8.65 5.71
CA ARG A 232 18.72 9.21 4.64
C ARG A 232 18.13 8.94 3.26
N HIS A 233 18.53 9.78 2.32
CA HIS A 233 18.37 9.58 0.89
C HIS A 233 19.75 9.70 0.25
N TYR A 234 20.24 8.61 -0.30
CA TYR A 234 21.49 8.54 -1.05
C TYR A 234 21.17 8.85 -2.52
N HIS A 235 21.19 10.13 -2.83
CA HIS A 235 20.85 10.60 -4.16
C HIS A 235 22.03 10.42 -5.11
N PRO A 236 21.83 9.91 -6.35
CA PRO A 236 22.88 9.81 -7.34
C PRO A 236 23.34 11.21 -7.77
N ASP A 237 24.63 11.48 -7.68
CA ASP A 237 25.26 12.76 -8.07
C ASP A 237 26.16 12.62 -9.30
N TYR A 238 26.16 11.44 -9.92
CA TYR A 238 26.98 11.09 -11.09
C TYR A 238 28.51 11.13 -10.87
N SER A 239 28.97 11.29 -9.63
CA SER A 239 30.38 11.14 -9.30
C SER A 239 30.79 9.65 -9.29
N GLU A 240 32.09 9.38 -9.43
CA GLU A 240 32.64 8.02 -9.50
C GLU A 240 32.29 7.12 -8.29
N ASN A 241 32.09 7.75 -7.13
CA ASN A 241 31.78 7.05 -5.87
C ASN A 241 30.34 7.28 -5.39
N SER A 242 29.45 7.78 -6.23
CA SER A 242 28.05 7.98 -5.84
C SER A 242 27.25 6.66 -5.89
N VAL A 243 26.11 6.67 -5.21
CA VAL A 243 25.13 5.59 -5.37
C VAL A 243 24.63 5.58 -6.81
N PRO A 244 24.49 4.39 -7.44
CA PRO A 244 23.94 4.26 -8.78
C PRO A 244 22.52 4.85 -8.93
N ASN A 245 22.22 5.37 -10.13
CA ASN A 245 20.87 5.87 -10.43
C ASN A 245 19.80 4.79 -10.29
N VAL A 246 20.10 3.60 -10.79
CA VAL A 246 19.20 2.45 -10.80
C VAL A 246 19.85 1.31 -10.03
N VAL A 247 19.44 1.16 -8.78
CA VAL A 247 19.86 0.06 -7.91
C VAL A 247 18.87 -1.09 -8.09
N MET A 248 19.34 -2.23 -8.60
CA MET A 248 18.51 -3.40 -8.90
C MET A 248 18.37 -4.35 -7.71
N CYS A 249 19.40 -4.46 -6.88
CA CYS A 249 19.39 -5.31 -5.71
C CYS A 249 20.27 -4.74 -4.58
N ILE A 250 19.88 -5.07 -3.36
CA ILE A 250 20.54 -4.65 -2.12
C ILE A 250 20.70 -5.91 -1.27
N TYR A 251 21.89 -6.10 -0.69
CA TYR A 251 22.16 -7.23 0.19
C TYR A 251 23.19 -6.87 1.26
N GLU A 252 22.97 -7.23 2.49
CA GLU A 252 23.98 -7.16 3.56
C GLU A 252 24.62 -8.53 3.77
N ASP A 253 25.94 -8.62 3.63
CA ASP A 253 26.67 -9.86 3.85
C ASP A 253 26.87 -10.18 5.33
N THR A 254 27.28 -11.39 5.65
CA THR A 254 27.53 -11.83 7.05
C THR A 254 28.66 -11.07 7.74
N ASP A 255 29.44 -10.25 7.04
CA ASP A 255 30.45 -9.33 7.57
C ASP A 255 29.90 -7.88 7.67
N TYR A 256 28.56 -7.69 7.53
CA TYR A 256 27.82 -6.43 7.62
C TYR A 256 28.14 -5.39 6.53
N ASN A 257 28.71 -5.80 5.41
CA ASN A 257 28.88 -4.94 4.26
C ASN A 257 27.58 -4.87 3.46
N LEU A 258 27.17 -3.66 3.09
CA LEU A 258 26.01 -3.46 2.23
C LEU A 258 26.45 -3.45 0.75
N TRP A 259 26.03 -4.47 0.03
CA TRP A 259 26.30 -4.63 -1.39
C TRP A 259 25.14 -4.07 -2.22
N ILE A 260 25.48 -3.45 -3.33
CA ILE A 260 24.53 -2.85 -4.26
C ILE A 260 24.84 -3.35 -5.65
N GLY A 261 23.86 -4.01 -6.26
CA GLY A 261 23.89 -4.32 -7.70
C GLY A 261 23.09 -3.28 -8.47
N SER A 262 23.57 -2.86 -9.63
CA SER A 262 22.96 -1.78 -10.39
C SER A 262 22.75 -2.11 -11.86
N TYR A 263 21.91 -1.31 -12.51
CA TYR A 263 21.81 -1.24 -13.97
C TYR A 263 22.67 -0.06 -14.45
N GLY A 264 23.83 -0.38 -15.02
CA GLY A 264 24.71 0.60 -15.64
C GLY A 264 26.03 0.88 -14.92
N GLN A 265 26.16 0.59 -13.60
CA GLN A 265 27.39 0.86 -12.82
C GLN A 265 27.94 -0.39 -12.11
N GLY A 266 27.36 -1.57 -12.38
CA GLY A 266 27.84 -2.86 -11.86
C GLY A 266 27.60 -3.08 -10.37
N LEU A 267 28.56 -3.73 -9.71
CA LEU A 267 28.54 -4.10 -8.31
C LEU A 267 29.38 -3.14 -7.47
N ALA A 268 28.84 -2.71 -6.34
CA ALA A 268 29.55 -1.84 -5.39
C ALA A 268 29.21 -2.21 -3.94
N LYS A 269 30.08 -1.80 -3.00
CA LYS A 269 29.80 -1.75 -1.57
C LYS A 269 29.45 -0.32 -1.17
N LEU A 270 28.40 -0.15 -0.38
CA LEU A 270 28.04 1.13 0.20
C LEU A 270 28.66 1.27 1.59
N ASP A 271 29.42 2.32 1.80
CA ASP A 271 29.76 2.80 3.14
C ASP A 271 28.55 3.56 3.73
N LYS A 272 27.85 2.93 4.67
CA LYS A 272 26.65 3.49 5.32
C LYS A 272 26.94 4.83 6.04
N ALA A 273 28.16 5.05 6.52
CA ALA A 273 28.53 6.27 7.25
C ALA A 273 28.72 7.46 6.31
N THR A 274 29.47 7.27 5.23
CA THR A 274 29.83 8.33 4.28
C THR A 274 28.87 8.45 3.11
N GLY A 275 28.12 7.40 2.79
CA GLY A 275 27.25 7.31 1.60
C GLY A 275 28.02 7.08 0.30
N LYS A 276 29.29 6.74 0.37
CA LYS A 276 30.12 6.50 -0.80
C LYS A 276 30.12 5.02 -1.19
N CYS A 277 30.17 4.77 -2.49
CA CYS A 277 30.26 3.44 -3.05
C CYS A 277 31.70 3.10 -3.43
N GLU A 278 32.15 1.91 -3.06
CA GLU A 278 33.38 1.30 -3.54
C GLU A 278 33.02 0.26 -4.61
N HIS A 279 33.38 0.52 -5.87
CA HIS A 279 33.07 -0.37 -6.98
C HIS A 279 33.91 -1.64 -6.93
N PHE A 280 33.27 -2.80 -7.13
CA PHE A 280 33.92 -4.10 -7.16
C PHE A 280 34.48 -4.40 -8.56
N GLN A 281 35.71 -3.96 -8.80
CA GLN A 281 36.36 -3.97 -10.10
C GLN A 281 36.61 -5.36 -10.72
N GLN A 282 36.49 -6.43 -9.92
CA GLN A 282 36.72 -7.80 -10.41
C GLN A 282 35.60 -8.32 -11.32
N ILE A 283 34.39 -7.70 -11.22
CA ILE A 283 33.25 -7.96 -12.11
C ILE A 283 33.11 -6.77 -13.05
N ASN A 284 33.63 -6.89 -14.24
CA ASN A 284 33.60 -5.83 -15.25
C ASN A 284 32.31 -5.92 -16.10
N ASN A 285 31.14 -5.92 -15.47
CA ASN A 285 29.85 -5.87 -16.15
C ASN A 285 28.98 -4.83 -15.50
N PRO A 286 28.33 -3.94 -16.26
CA PRO A 286 27.56 -2.83 -15.71
C PRO A 286 26.20 -3.24 -15.12
N ILE A 287 25.74 -4.50 -15.30
CA ILE A 287 24.38 -4.90 -14.95
C ILE A 287 24.40 -6.09 -13.99
N VAL A 288 24.09 -5.82 -12.70
CA VAL A 288 23.96 -6.83 -11.64
C VAL A 288 22.55 -6.79 -11.08
N TYR A 289 21.80 -7.88 -11.27
CA TYR A 289 20.39 -7.94 -10.91
C TYR A 289 20.09 -8.55 -9.54
N SER A 290 20.95 -9.43 -9.04
CA SER A 290 20.66 -10.18 -7.83
C SER A 290 21.93 -10.57 -7.07
N ILE A 291 21.82 -10.60 -5.74
CA ILE A 291 22.89 -10.98 -4.82
C ILE A 291 22.30 -11.94 -3.80
N ALA A 292 23.00 -13.03 -3.51
CA ALA A 292 22.65 -13.96 -2.44
C ALA A 292 23.93 -14.48 -1.77
N GLU A 293 23.82 -14.95 -0.52
CA GLU A 293 24.93 -15.55 0.25
C GLU A 293 24.53 -16.94 0.76
N ASP A 294 25.47 -17.88 0.71
CA ASP A 294 25.31 -19.18 1.33
C ASP A 294 25.91 -19.21 2.76
N LYS A 295 25.61 -20.29 3.51
CA LYS A 295 26.13 -20.49 4.88
C LYS A 295 27.66 -20.62 4.97
N LYS A 296 28.35 -20.78 3.83
CA LYS A 296 29.83 -20.90 3.73
C LYS A 296 30.48 -19.56 3.38
N LYS A 297 29.74 -18.46 3.45
CA LYS A 297 30.20 -17.11 3.12
C LYS A 297 30.60 -16.96 1.64
N ASN A 298 29.92 -17.68 0.75
CA ASN A 298 30.03 -17.42 -0.67
C ASN A 298 28.90 -16.47 -1.08
N LEU A 299 29.27 -15.33 -1.64
CA LEU A 299 28.36 -14.42 -2.32
C LEU A 299 28.19 -14.84 -3.76
N PHE A 300 26.96 -14.85 -4.23
CA PHE A 300 26.61 -15.12 -5.62
C PHE A 300 26.03 -13.86 -6.24
N PHE A 301 26.56 -13.47 -7.40
CA PHE A 301 26.14 -12.26 -8.11
C PHE A 301 25.55 -12.67 -9.46
N GLY A 302 24.28 -12.40 -9.67
CA GLY A 302 23.59 -12.59 -10.93
C GLY A 302 23.86 -11.44 -11.88
N VAL A 303 24.51 -11.72 -12.99
CA VAL A 303 24.96 -10.71 -13.95
C VAL A 303 24.23 -10.91 -15.27
N PHE A 304 23.60 -9.84 -15.74
CA PHE A 304 22.81 -9.90 -16.95
C PHE A 304 23.68 -10.03 -18.20
N GLY A 305 23.53 -11.15 -18.89
CA GLY A 305 24.32 -11.47 -20.10
C GLY A 305 25.73 -11.98 -19.85
N SER A 306 26.09 -12.30 -18.59
CA SER A 306 27.41 -12.84 -18.21
C SER A 306 27.30 -13.94 -17.14
N GLY A 307 26.18 -14.65 -17.07
CA GLY A 307 25.98 -15.71 -16.10
C GLY A 307 25.99 -15.25 -14.65
N PHE A 308 26.72 -15.95 -13.79
CA PHE A 308 26.86 -15.55 -12.40
C PHE A 308 28.27 -15.74 -11.86
N TYR A 309 28.59 -15.03 -10.80
CA TYR A 309 29.87 -15.10 -10.11
C TYR A 309 29.67 -15.61 -8.71
N GLN A 310 30.64 -16.44 -8.24
CA GLN A 310 30.74 -16.86 -6.84
C GLN A 310 32.00 -16.23 -6.24
N TYR A 311 31.81 -15.45 -5.16
CA TYR A 311 32.88 -14.80 -4.44
C TYR A 311 32.91 -15.27 -2.98
N ASN A 312 33.98 -15.90 -2.56
CA ASN A 312 34.13 -16.32 -1.18
C ASN A 312 34.73 -15.18 -0.33
N LEU A 313 34.00 -14.73 0.69
CA LEU A 313 34.41 -13.60 1.55
C LEU A 313 35.71 -13.83 2.30
N GLN A 314 36.01 -15.09 2.71
CA GLN A 314 37.19 -15.42 3.49
C GLN A 314 38.46 -15.56 2.62
N SER A 315 38.38 -16.38 1.55
CA SER A 315 39.51 -16.64 0.66
C SER A 315 39.71 -15.56 -0.39
N ARG A 316 38.71 -14.67 -0.58
CA ARG A 316 38.64 -13.63 -1.61
C ARG A 316 38.75 -14.21 -3.04
N LYS A 317 38.43 -15.48 -3.20
CA LYS A 317 38.46 -16.17 -4.50
C LYS A 317 37.17 -15.83 -5.25
N LEU A 318 37.30 -15.41 -6.51
CA LEU A 318 36.20 -15.18 -7.44
C LEU A 318 36.19 -16.31 -8.47
N GLU A 319 35.04 -16.93 -8.67
CA GLU A 319 34.79 -17.91 -9.73
C GLU A 319 33.66 -17.42 -10.63
N HIS A 320 33.72 -17.71 -11.92
CA HIS A 320 32.75 -17.25 -12.90
C HIS A 320 32.11 -18.46 -13.60
N TYR A 321 30.80 -18.43 -13.78
CA TYR A 321 30.01 -19.48 -14.41
C TYR A 321 29.15 -18.88 -15.51
N GLU A 322 29.33 -19.35 -16.74
CA GLU A 322 28.57 -18.94 -17.92
C GLU A 322 28.16 -20.15 -18.76
N SER A 323 27.20 -19.97 -19.66
CA SER A 323 26.75 -21.03 -20.55
C SER A 323 27.82 -21.36 -21.59
N SER A 324 27.97 -22.63 -21.86
CA SER A 324 28.86 -23.07 -22.96
C SER A 324 28.10 -23.93 -23.96
N LYS A 325 28.63 -23.99 -25.17
CA LYS A 325 28.10 -24.81 -26.26
C LYS A 325 29.03 -26.00 -26.51
N ASP A 326 28.43 -27.12 -26.88
CA ASP A 326 29.19 -28.28 -27.33
C ASP A 326 29.80 -28.06 -28.76
N GLU A 327 30.55 -29.06 -29.25
CA GLU A 327 31.15 -29.00 -30.59
C GLU A 327 30.12 -28.88 -31.74
N LYS A 328 28.85 -29.20 -31.47
CA LYS A 328 27.73 -29.08 -32.43
C LYS A 328 26.99 -27.74 -32.31
N GLY A 329 27.37 -26.91 -31.36
CA GLY A 329 26.73 -25.62 -31.08
C GLY A 329 25.48 -25.72 -30.19
N ASP A 330 25.19 -26.89 -29.61
CA ASP A 330 24.11 -27.09 -28.66
C ASP A 330 24.59 -26.76 -27.24
N LEU A 331 23.66 -26.24 -26.40
CA LEU A 331 23.94 -25.97 -24.98
C LEU A 331 24.22 -27.30 -24.26
N LYS A 332 25.29 -27.34 -23.47
CA LYS A 332 25.59 -28.49 -22.63
C LYS A 332 24.57 -28.59 -21.51
N CYS A 333 24.01 -29.77 -21.31
CA CYS A 333 22.91 -29.99 -20.39
C CYS A 333 23.29 -30.03 -18.89
N ASP A 334 24.58 -30.16 -18.61
CA ASP A 334 25.19 -30.18 -17.29
C ASP A 334 25.80 -28.83 -16.88
N GLU A 335 25.60 -27.80 -17.70
CA GLU A 335 26.09 -26.44 -17.47
C GLU A 335 24.93 -25.43 -17.40
N LEU A 336 25.24 -24.15 -17.13
CA LEU A 336 24.28 -23.07 -17.13
C LEU A 336 23.57 -22.95 -18.49
N VAL A 337 22.23 -22.89 -18.45
CA VAL A 337 21.43 -22.89 -19.69
C VAL A 337 21.36 -21.51 -20.35
N ASN A 338 21.53 -20.44 -19.56
CA ASN A 338 21.37 -19.06 -20.05
C ASN A 338 22.12 -18.06 -19.17
N ASP A 339 22.82 -17.11 -19.78
CA ASP A 339 23.66 -16.12 -19.09
C ASP A 339 22.90 -14.89 -18.62
N TRP A 340 21.62 -14.77 -18.93
CA TRP A 340 20.80 -13.65 -18.50
C TRP A 340 20.10 -13.98 -17.19
N ILE A 341 20.85 -13.80 -16.08
CA ILE A 341 20.38 -14.10 -14.74
C ILE A 341 19.58 -12.91 -14.19
N ASN A 342 18.34 -13.16 -13.79
CA ASN A 342 17.46 -12.16 -13.19
C ASN A 342 17.42 -12.24 -11.66
N TYR A 343 17.50 -13.47 -11.12
CA TYR A 343 17.38 -13.66 -9.68
C TYR A 343 18.21 -14.85 -9.21
N ILE A 344 18.84 -14.73 -8.05
CA ILE A 344 19.59 -15.79 -7.37
C ILE A 344 19.03 -15.99 -5.98
N PHE A 345 18.89 -17.22 -5.57
CA PHE A 345 18.44 -17.61 -4.24
C PHE A 345 19.26 -18.78 -3.71
N CYS A 346 19.78 -18.69 -2.48
CA CYS A 346 20.45 -19.78 -1.79
C CYS A 346 19.46 -20.46 -0.84
N ASP A 347 19.24 -21.77 -1.00
CA ASP A 347 18.34 -22.50 -0.12
C ASP A 347 19.02 -22.95 1.18
N SER A 348 18.24 -23.52 2.08
CA SER A 348 18.72 -23.97 3.39
C SER A 348 19.75 -25.10 3.33
N GLU A 349 19.82 -25.85 2.24
CA GLU A 349 20.77 -26.94 1.99
C GLU A 349 22.05 -26.45 1.29
N GLY A 350 22.09 -25.17 0.88
CA GLY A 350 23.22 -24.54 0.21
C GLY A 350 23.21 -24.72 -1.30
N LEU A 351 22.10 -25.14 -1.88
CA LEU A 351 21.92 -25.11 -3.32
C LEU A 351 21.56 -23.69 -3.79
N VAL A 352 22.02 -23.33 -4.98
CA VAL A 352 21.80 -22.01 -5.57
C VAL A 352 20.80 -22.11 -6.73
N TRP A 353 19.68 -21.46 -6.56
CA TRP A 353 18.61 -21.41 -7.53
C TRP A 353 18.75 -20.15 -8.39
N LEU A 354 18.71 -20.33 -9.69
CA LEU A 354 18.96 -19.31 -10.70
C LEU A 354 17.74 -19.13 -11.58
N GLY A 355 17.12 -17.95 -11.49
CA GLY A 355 16.08 -17.51 -12.42
C GLY A 355 16.71 -16.80 -13.61
N HIS A 356 16.45 -17.27 -14.82
CA HIS A 356 17.02 -16.72 -16.05
C HIS A 356 15.98 -16.65 -17.18
N TYR A 357 16.34 -16.09 -18.33
CA TYR A 357 15.43 -15.87 -19.45
C TYR A 357 14.87 -17.15 -20.12
N LYS A 358 15.41 -18.31 -19.79
CA LYS A 358 14.93 -19.60 -20.30
C LYS A 358 14.36 -20.53 -19.22
N GLY A 359 14.08 -20.00 -18.02
CA GLY A 359 13.50 -20.78 -16.95
C GLY A 359 14.30 -20.73 -15.66
N VAL A 360 14.47 -21.90 -15.03
CA VAL A 360 15.11 -22.06 -13.73
C VAL A 360 16.19 -23.13 -13.81
N SER A 361 17.37 -22.85 -13.24
CA SER A 361 18.45 -23.81 -13.01
C SER A 361 18.77 -23.89 -11.52
N CYS A 362 19.31 -25.02 -11.10
CA CYS A 362 19.82 -25.23 -9.75
C CYS A 362 21.30 -25.59 -9.82
N PHE A 363 22.13 -24.87 -9.07
CA PHE A 363 23.58 -25.09 -9.00
C PHE A 363 23.96 -25.62 -7.62
N ASN A 364 24.80 -26.65 -7.60
CA ASN A 364 25.42 -27.16 -6.40
C ASN A 364 26.86 -26.65 -6.29
N PRO A 365 27.18 -25.73 -5.37
CA PRO A 365 28.52 -25.15 -5.23
C PRO A 365 29.60 -26.14 -4.81
N GLU A 366 29.25 -27.27 -4.16
CA GLU A 366 30.18 -28.27 -3.68
C GLU A 366 30.69 -29.15 -4.84
N THR A 367 29.74 -29.62 -5.65
CA THR A 367 30.04 -30.50 -6.79
C THR A 367 30.32 -29.73 -8.08
N LYS A 368 30.02 -28.42 -8.09
CA LYS A 368 30.06 -27.53 -9.25
C LYS A 368 29.22 -28.04 -10.42
N SER A 369 28.08 -28.66 -10.11
CA SER A 369 27.17 -29.22 -11.09
C SER A 369 25.85 -28.49 -11.14
N PHE A 370 25.22 -28.50 -12.32
CA PHE A 370 23.89 -27.91 -12.54
C PHE A 370 22.84 -29.00 -12.67
N LEU A 371 21.70 -28.76 -12.04
CA LEU A 371 20.49 -29.53 -12.23
C LEU A 371 19.54 -28.72 -13.11
N ASN A 372 19.50 -29.04 -14.39
CA ASN A 372 18.61 -28.38 -15.34
C ASN A 372 17.32 -29.18 -15.46
N TYR A 373 16.21 -28.64 -14.99
CA TYR A 373 14.91 -29.32 -14.95
C TYR A 373 14.31 -29.66 -16.32
N LYS A 374 14.97 -29.25 -17.42
CA LYS A 374 14.62 -29.64 -18.78
C LYS A 374 14.80 -31.16 -19.05
N GLN A 375 15.65 -31.87 -18.28
CA GLN A 375 15.98 -33.29 -18.50
C GLN A 375 15.04 -34.26 -17.79
N THR A 376 14.24 -33.80 -16.83
CA THR A 376 13.43 -34.65 -15.95
C THR A 376 11.94 -34.65 -16.29
N ASN A 377 11.50 -34.26 -17.49
CA ASN A 377 10.09 -34.00 -17.85
C ASN A 377 9.39 -32.96 -16.93
N THR A 378 10.13 -32.27 -16.12
CA THR A 378 9.65 -31.25 -15.21
C THR A 378 9.98 -29.87 -15.79
N LEU A 379 8.96 -29.17 -16.21
CA LEU A 379 9.00 -28.11 -17.21
C LEU A 379 9.06 -26.72 -16.61
N ILE A 380 10.17 -26.28 -16.00
CA ILE A 380 10.39 -24.85 -15.80
C ILE A 380 11.30 -24.36 -16.93
N THR A 381 10.77 -24.41 -18.14
CA THR A 381 11.45 -23.91 -19.36
C THR A 381 10.52 -22.96 -20.11
N ASP A 382 11.08 -22.23 -21.06
CA ASP A 382 10.34 -21.31 -21.93
C ASP A 382 9.57 -20.22 -21.17
N CYS A 383 10.08 -19.82 -20.01
CA CYS A 383 9.61 -18.72 -19.18
C CYS A 383 10.80 -17.98 -18.57
N ILE A 384 10.57 -16.84 -17.99
CA ILE A 384 11.59 -16.08 -17.26
C ILE A 384 11.40 -16.30 -15.77
N GLY A 385 12.45 -16.68 -15.05
CA GLY A 385 12.45 -16.80 -13.60
C GLY A 385 12.74 -15.47 -12.92
N TYR A 386 11.88 -15.03 -11.97
CA TYR A 386 11.96 -13.73 -11.34
C TYR A 386 12.07 -13.77 -9.81
N ALA A 387 11.58 -14.81 -9.17
CA ALA A 387 11.52 -14.85 -7.71
C ALA A 387 11.63 -16.27 -7.18
N PHE A 388 12.19 -16.42 -5.98
CA PHE A 388 12.22 -17.69 -5.25
C PHE A 388 11.90 -17.51 -3.78
N ALA A 389 11.37 -18.57 -3.19
CA ALA A 389 11.29 -18.74 -1.74
C ALA A 389 11.43 -20.23 -1.40
N GLU A 390 11.96 -20.54 -0.23
CA GLU A 390 11.89 -21.86 0.38
C GLU A 390 10.86 -21.82 1.49
N ASP A 391 9.91 -22.76 1.50
CA ASP A 391 8.95 -22.86 2.56
C ASP A 391 9.48 -23.68 3.76
N HIS A 392 8.80 -23.61 4.90
CA HIS A 392 9.19 -24.33 6.11
C HIS A 392 9.19 -25.86 5.96
N ALA A 393 8.54 -26.40 4.92
CA ALA A 393 8.57 -27.81 4.56
C ALA A 393 9.78 -28.19 3.70
N GLY A 394 10.56 -27.19 3.26
CA GLY A 394 11.74 -27.32 2.39
C GLY A 394 11.39 -27.44 0.91
N ASN A 395 10.18 -27.04 0.49
CA ASN A 395 9.86 -26.95 -0.94
C ASN A 395 10.36 -25.62 -1.50
N ILE A 396 10.74 -25.62 -2.74
CA ILE A 396 11.17 -24.41 -3.46
C ILE A 396 10.01 -23.88 -4.30
N TRP A 397 9.68 -22.63 -4.06
CA TRP A 397 8.73 -21.88 -4.84
C TRP A 397 9.45 -20.99 -5.84
N ALA A 398 9.07 -21.09 -7.12
CA ALA A 398 9.66 -20.31 -8.19
C ALA A 398 8.60 -19.51 -8.93
N GLY A 399 8.77 -18.18 -8.94
CA GLY A 399 7.92 -17.25 -9.65
C GLY A 399 8.46 -16.95 -11.03
N THR A 400 7.62 -17.10 -12.03
CA THR A 400 8.00 -16.95 -13.43
C THR A 400 6.99 -16.11 -14.21
N THR A 401 7.27 -15.87 -15.50
CA THR A 401 6.30 -15.30 -16.44
C THR A 401 5.15 -16.24 -16.82
N ASN A 402 5.28 -17.52 -16.47
CA ASN A 402 4.28 -18.55 -16.79
C ASN A 402 3.64 -19.20 -15.55
N GLY A 403 3.55 -18.44 -14.48
CA GLY A 403 2.92 -18.86 -13.22
C GLY A 403 3.89 -19.10 -12.09
N LEU A 404 3.33 -19.61 -11.00
CA LEU A 404 4.02 -20.01 -9.80
C LEU A 404 4.27 -21.51 -9.82
N TYR A 405 5.49 -21.92 -9.57
CA TYR A 405 5.88 -23.34 -9.47
C TYR A 405 6.26 -23.67 -8.02
N CYS A 406 5.88 -24.85 -7.59
CA CYS A 406 6.30 -25.44 -6.32
C CYS A 406 7.04 -26.76 -6.61
N PHE A 407 8.32 -26.81 -6.23
CA PHE A 407 9.15 -28.01 -6.34
C PHE A 407 9.37 -28.62 -4.96
N SER A 408 8.93 -29.85 -4.79
CA SER A 408 9.17 -30.61 -3.56
C SER A 408 10.52 -31.35 -3.65
N LYS A 409 11.48 -30.92 -2.86
CA LYS A 409 12.80 -31.59 -2.77
C LYS A 409 12.67 -33.03 -2.27
N LYS A 410 11.66 -33.34 -1.46
CA LYS A 410 11.43 -34.67 -0.87
C LYS A 410 10.87 -35.69 -1.85
N THR A 411 9.90 -35.28 -2.68
CA THR A 411 9.22 -36.18 -3.62
C THR A 411 9.70 -36.03 -5.05
N GLY A 412 10.38 -34.94 -5.38
CA GLY A 412 10.74 -34.57 -6.75
C GLY A 412 9.55 -34.07 -7.58
N GLU A 413 8.39 -33.89 -6.97
CA GLU A 413 7.21 -33.38 -7.66
C GLU A 413 7.30 -31.90 -7.96
N LEU A 414 6.82 -31.52 -9.14
CA LEU A 414 6.65 -30.14 -9.56
C LEU A 414 5.17 -29.85 -9.80
N ARG A 415 4.62 -28.84 -9.09
CA ARG A 415 3.28 -28.31 -9.32
C ARG A 415 3.37 -26.92 -9.96
N GLN A 416 2.51 -26.64 -10.92
CA GLN A 416 2.37 -25.32 -11.52
C GLN A 416 1.01 -24.73 -11.18
N PHE A 417 0.99 -23.44 -10.85
CA PHE A 417 -0.20 -22.66 -10.60
C PHE A 417 -0.26 -21.49 -11.57
N THR A 418 -1.43 -21.30 -12.17
CA THR A 418 -1.70 -20.28 -13.16
C THR A 418 -3.01 -19.56 -12.86
N ILE A 419 -3.44 -18.66 -13.74
CA ILE A 419 -4.77 -18.05 -13.66
C ILE A 419 -5.89 -19.10 -13.64
N CYS A 420 -5.70 -20.27 -14.24
CA CYS A 420 -6.67 -21.37 -14.19
C CYS A 420 -6.84 -21.98 -12.79
N ASN A 421 -5.87 -21.80 -11.92
CA ASN A 421 -5.89 -22.24 -10.53
C ASN A 421 -6.32 -21.13 -9.56
N GLY A 422 -6.59 -19.92 -10.06
CA GLY A 422 -7.04 -18.79 -9.24
C GLY A 422 -6.04 -17.68 -9.02
N LEU A 423 -4.83 -17.73 -9.60
CA LEU A 423 -3.90 -16.60 -9.60
C LEU A 423 -4.50 -15.40 -10.37
N PRO A 424 -4.23 -14.15 -9.94
CA PRO A 424 -4.74 -12.97 -10.63
C PRO A 424 -3.98 -12.68 -11.94
N ASN A 425 -2.74 -13.17 -12.05
CA ASN A 425 -1.89 -13.06 -13.23
C ASN A 425 -0.79 -14.13 -13.21
N ASN A 426 -0.31 -14.54 -14.39
CA ASN A 426 0.76 -15.55 -14.50
C ASN A 426 2.17 -14.96 -14.27
N VAL A 427 2.35 -13.65 -14.36
CA VAL A 427 3.67 -13.04 -14.09
C VAL A 427 3.81 -12.83 -12.59
N ILE A 428 4.68 -13.63 -11.97
CA ILE A 428 4.97 -13.58 -10.54
C ILE A 428 6.22 -12.74 -10.31
N CYS A 429 6.09 -11.71 -9.47
CA CYS A 429 7.15 -10.72 -9.24
C CYS A 429 7.92 -10.94 -7.93
N GLY A 430 7.25 -11.42 -6.90
CA GLY A 430 7.83 -11.69 -5.59
C GLY A 430 7.09 -12.81 -4.88
N ILE A 431 7.77 -13.51 -3.97
CA ILE A 431 7.24 -14.65 -3.21
C ILE A 431 7.71 -14.54 -1.76
N CYS A 432 6.78 -14.65 -0.82
CA CYS A 432 7.08 -14.76 0.61
C CYS A 432 6.18 -15.82 1.25
N GLU A 433 6.72 -16.59 2.19
CA GLU A 433 5.93 -17.46 3.05
C GLU A 433 5.56 -16.73 4.33
N ASP A 434 4.31 -16.86 4.80
CA ASP A 434 3.90 -16.36 6.11
C ASP A 434 4.18 -17.40 7.22
N GLU A 435 3.91 -17.01 8.48
CA GLU A 435 4.16 -17.87 9.63
C GLU A 435 3.19 -19.06 9.74
N ASP A 436 2.05 -19.00 9.06
CA ASP A 436 1.05 -20.09 8.97
C ASP A 436 1.35 -21.05 7.82
N GLY A 437 2.40 -20.78 7.03
CA GLY A 437 2.84 -21.56 5.87
C GLY A 437 2.09 -21.24 4.59
N ASN A 438 1.33 -20.13 4.52
CA ASN A 438 0.71 -19.71 3.27
C ASN A 438 1.74 -18.95 2.42
N ILE A 439 1.57 -19.03 1.10
CA ILE A 439 2.46 -18.38 0.15
C ILE A 439 1.80 -17.11 -0.37
N TRP A 440 2.48 -16.00 -0.20
CA TRP A 440 2.10 -14.70 -0.71
C TRP A 440 2.91 -14.36 -1.94
N VAL A 441 2.23 -13.97 -3.01
CA VAL A 441 2.87 -13.59 -4.27
C VAL A 441 2.39 -12.23 -4.74
N SER A 442 3.33 -11.41 -5.20
CA SER A 442 3.02 -10.21 -5.96
C SER A 442 3.06 -10.50 -7.46
N THR A 443 2.18 -9.86 -8.22
CA THR A 443 2.00 -10.11 -9.65
C THR A 443 1.85 -8.80 -10.44
N TYR A 444 1.73 -8.86 -11.77
CA TYR A 444 1.33 -7.70 -12.58
C TYR A 444 -0.14 -7.31 -12.43
N LYS A 445 -0.91 -8.05 -11.59
CA LYS A 445 -2.34 -7.75 -11.36
C LYS A 445 -2.74 -8.00 -9.90
N GLY A 446 -2.01 -7.38 -8.96
CA GLY A 446 -2.31 -7.47 -7.53
C GLY A 446 -1.44 -8.47 -6.77
N ILE A 447 -1.83 -8.70 -5.53
CA ILE A 447 -1.21 -9.66 -4.60
C ILE A 447 -2.14 -10.85 -4.45
N SER A 448 -1.56 -12.04 -4.31
CA SER A 448 -2.32 -13.27 -4.07
C SER A 448 -1.76 -14.04 -2.88
N LYS A 449 -2.64 -14.53 -2.01
CA LYS A 449 -2.35 -15.46 -0.94
C LYS A 449 -2.78 -16.85 -1.37
N TYR A 450 -1.89 -17.81 -1.39
CA TYR A 450 -2.19 -19.21 -1.54
C TYR A 450 -2.32 -19.87 -0.17
N ASP A 451 -3.53 -20.29 0.19
CA ASP A 451 -3.79 -21.07 1.40
C ASP A 451 -3.41 -22.52 1.11
N VAL A 452 -2.25 -22.94 1.59
CA VAL A 452 -1.69 -24.28 1.33
C VAL A 452 -2.57 -25.38 1.92
N LYS A 453 -3.26 -25.12 3.04
CA LYS A 453 -4.13 -26.10 3.70
C LYS A 453 -5.44 -26.34 2.96
N LYS A 454 -5.96 -25.28 2.35
CA LYS A 454 -7.26 -25.29 1.64
C LYS A 454 -7.11 -25.41 0.12
N ASP A 455 -5.89 -25.32 -0.40
CA ASP A 455 -5.53 -25.40 -1.84
C ASP A 455 -6.30 -24.39 -2.70
N PHE A 456 -6.36 -23.11 -2.27
CA PHE A 456 -6.98 -22.04 -3.04
C PHE A 456 -6.27 -20.69 -2.88
N PHE A 457 -6.52 -19.78 -3.84
CA PHE A 457 -5.98 -18.44 -3.86
C PHE A 457 -7.00 -17.40 -3.40
N VAL A 458 -6.53 -16.41 -2.61
CA VAL A 458 -7.25 -15.17 -2.28
C VAL A 458 -6.50 -14.01 -2.89
N ASN A 459 -7.18 -13.19 -3.70
CA ASN A 459 -6.57 -12.12 -4.45
C ASN A 459 -6.94 -10.75 -3.89
N TYR A 460 -5.95 -9.84 -3.85
CA TYR A 460 -6.08 -8.46 -3.40
C TYR A 460 -5.64 -7.52 -4.52
N TYR A 461 -6.34 -6.38 -4.64
CA TYR A 461 -6.16 -5.41 -5.72
C TYR A 461 -5.98 -3.99 -5.16
N SER A 462 -5.78 -3.02 -6.04
CA SER A 462 -5.64 -1.61 -5.64
C SER A 462 -6.85 -1.09 -4.85
N GLY A 463 -8.04 -1.62 -5.10
CA GLY A 463 -9.26 -1.30 -4.32
C GLY A 463 -9.21 -1.75 -2.87
N ASP A 464 -8.38 -2.74 -2.55
CA ASP A 464 -8.15 -3.25 -1.19
C ASP A 464 -7.06 -2.46 -0.44
N GLY A 465 -6.50 -1.41 -1.07
CA GLY A 465 -5.50 -0.52 -0.47
C GLY A 465 -4.06 -0.78 -0.85
N LEU A 466 -3.81 -1.58 -1.89
CA LEU A 466 -2.45 -1.77 -2.42
C LEU A 466 -1.93 -0.49 -3.09
N GLN A 467 -0.59 -0.37 -3.24
CA GLN A 467 0.06 0.73 -3.97
C GLN A 467 -0.44 0.88 -5.42
N GLY A 468 -0.96 -0.19 -5.98
CA GLY A 468 -1.45 -0.37 -7.34
C GLY A 468 -1.62 -1.84 -7.62
N ASN A 469 -1.97 -2.18 -8.86
CA ASN A 469 -2.09 -3.58 -9.26
C ASN A 469 -0.77 -4.15 -9.80
N GLU A 470 0.15 -3.32 -10.27
CA GLU A 470 1.39 -3.74 -10.93
C GLU A 470 2.57 -3.67 -9.95
N PHE A 471 3.23 -4.82 -9.77
CA PHE A 471 4.38 -4.99 -8.89
C PHE A 471 5.65 -5.24 -9.70
N THR A 472 6.80 -4.89 -9.12
CA THR A 472 8.11 -5.04 -9.75
C THR A 472 8.74 -6.38 -9.37
N HIS A 473 9.29 -7.08 -10.33
CA HIS A 473 10.02 -8.32 -10.08
C HIS A 473 11.29 -8.07 -9.27
N GLY A 474 11.56 -8.95 -8.30
CA GLY A 474 12.70 -8.82 -7.39
C GLY A 474 12.51 -7.84 -6.22
N ALA A 475 11.47 -7.00 -6.27
CA ALA A 475 11.19 -6.01 -5.22
C ALA A 475 10.28 -6.58 -4.11
N TYR A 476 10.78 -7.54 -3.36
CA TYR A 476 10.03 -8.15 -2.25
C TYR A 476 10.95 -8.51 -1.09
N TYR A 477 10.40 -8.44 0.10
CA TYR A 477 11.10 -8.77 1.34
C TYR A 477 10.12 -9.18 2.44
N LYS A 478 10.53 -10.09 3.30
CA LYS A 478 9.86 -10.40 4.57
C LYS A 478 10.84 -10.11 5.71
N ASP A 479 10.44 -9.24 6.63
CA ASP A 479 11.26 -8.88 7.77
C ASP A 479 11.20 -9.94 8.89
N GLU A 480 12.03 -9.74 9.92
CA GLU A 480 12.12 -10.65 11.09
C GLU A 480 10.82 -10.72 11.89
N ASP A 481 9.98 -9.68 11.85
CA ASP A 481 8.67 -9.64 12.53
C ASP A 481 7.57 -10.30 11.68
N GLY A 482 7.91 -10.82 10.51
CA GLY A 482 6.98 -11.48 9.57
C GLY A 482 6.16 -10.50 8.73
N LYS A 483 6.49 -9.21 8.73
CA LYS A 483 5.86 -8.21 7.85
C LYS A 483 6.42 -8.37 6.44
N ILE A 484 5.51 -8.40 5.47
CA ILE A 484 5.83 -8.55 4.05
C ILE A 484 5.79 -7.20 3.35
N TYR A 485 6.76 -6.98 2.47
CA TYR A 485 6.91 -5.80 1.64
C TYR A 485 6.93 -6.20 0.17
N PHE A 486 6.09 -5.60 -0.65
CA PHE A 486 6.09 -5.74 -2.11
C PHE A 486 6.20 -4.38 -2.77
N GLY A 487 7.26 -4.18 -3.54
CA GLY A 487 7.51 -2.99 -4.33
C GLY A 487 6.81 -3.02 -5.67
N GLY A 488 6.41 -1.85 -6.16
CA GLY A 488 5.74 -1.70 -7.44
C GLY A 488 5.93 -0.31 -8.04
N ILE A 489 5.19 -0.04 -9.11
CA ILE A 489 5.33 1.18 -9.91
C ILE A 489 4.96 2.48 -9.18
N ASN A 490 4.16 2.39 -8.10
CA ASN A 490 3.71 3.56 -7.34
C ASN A 490 4.26 3.61 -5.91
N GLY A 491 5.19 2.72 -5.55
CA GLY A 491 5.71 2.61 -4.20
C GLY A 491 5.66 1.19 -3.64
N ILE A 492 5.49 1.06 -2.32
CA ILE A 492 5.48 -0.22 -1.60
C ILE A 492 4.12 -0.45 -0.97
N THR A 493 3.63 -1.68 -1.05
CA THR A 493 2.61 -2.24 -0.19
C THR A 493 3.28 -3.10 0.88
N SER A 494 3.02 -2.82 2.15
CA SER A 494 3.46 -3.67 3.25
C SER A 494 2.29 -4.11 4.12
N PHE A 495 2.39 -5.28 4.73
CA PHE A 495 1.35 -5.82 5.59
C PHE A 495 1.88 -6.92 6.50
N SER A 496 1.21 -7.09 7.64
CA SER A 496 1.42 -8.25 8.50
C SER A 496 0.34 -9.29 8.15
N PRO A 497 0.69 -10.49 7.65
CA PRO A 497 -0.29 -11.51 7.25
C PRO A 497 -1.29 -11.87 8.35
N ARG A 498 -0.86 -11.85 9.62
CA ARG A 498 -1.71 -12.11 10.80
C ARG A 498 -2.85 -11.10 10.98
N LYS A 499 -2.72 -9.86 10.45
CA LYS A 499 -3.77 -8.84 10.53
C LYS A 499 -4.80 -8.96 9.42
N ILE A 500 -4.54 -9.78 8.41
CA ILE A 500 -5.46 -10.00 7.30
C ILE A 500 -6.46 -11.07 7.70
N ASN A 501 -7.62 -10.60 8.16
CA ASN A 501 -8.73 -11.49 8.51
C ASN A 501 -9.38 -12.05 7.25
N THR A 502 -9.31 -13.37 7.08
CA THR A 502 -9.95 -14.11 5.98
C THR A 502 -11.29 -14.72 6.38
N ASP A 503 -11.82 -14.40 7.58
CA ASP A 503 -13.13 -14.87 7.98
C ASP A 503 -14.19 -14.26 7.08
N ALA A 504 -14.67 -15.07 6.15
CA ALA A 504 -15.78 -14.71 5.28
C ALA A 504 -17.01 -14.47 6.15
N LYS A 505 -17.46 -13.20 6.24
CA LYS A 505 -18.83 -12.93 6.71
C LYS A 505 -19.77 -13.71 5.80
N GLU A 506 -20.70 -14.48 6.37
CA GLU A 506 -21.79 -15.08 5.61
C GLU A 506 -22.51 -13.98 4.83
N LEU A 507 -22.28 -13.94 3.52
CA LEU A 507 -23.00 -13.03 2.64
C LEU A 507 -24.41 -13.59 2.45
N LYS A 508 -25.40 -12.86 2.95
CA LYS A 508 -26.81 -13.15 2.63
C LYS A 508 -27.09 -12.67 1.21
N VAL A 509 -27.18 -13.59 0.29
CA VAL A 509 -27.56 -13.31 -1.10
C VAL A 509 -29.08 -13.29 -1.21
N TYR A 510 -29.62 -12.20 -1.71
CA TYR A 510 -31.04 -12.04 -2.02
C TYR A 510 -31.19 -11.91 -3.54
N ILE A 511 -32.03 -12.76 -4.14
CA ILE A 511 -32.44 -12.60 -5.53
C ILE A 511 -33.56 -11.57 -5.54
N THR A 512 -33.30 -10.38 -6.06
CA THR A 512 -34.28 -9.28 -6.12
C THR A 512 -35.11 -9.28 -7.38
N ASP A 513 -34.56 -9.80 -8.50
CA ASP A 513 -35.23 -9.85 -9.79
C ASP A 513 -34.84 -11.11 -10.57
N PHE A 514 -35.81 -11.64 -11.32
CA PHE A 514 -35.63 -12.80 -12.18
C PHE A 514 -36.22 -12.49 -13.57
N TYR A 515 -35.38 -12.47 -14.59
CA TYR A 515 -35.81 -12.24 -15.97
C TYR A 515 -35.76 -13.55 -16.76
N VAL A 516 -36.89 -13.96 -17.35
CA VAL A 516 -36.96 -15.05 -18.30
C VAL A 516 -37.01 -14.47 -19.71
N TYR A 517 -35.98 -14.71 -20.49
CA TYR A 517 -36.02 -14.41 -21.93
C TYR A 517 -36.65 -15.65 -22.61
N SER A 518 -37.78 -15.44 -23.28
CA SER A 518 -38.34 -16.44 -24.22
C SER A 518 -37.71 -16.15 -25.60
N ASP A 519 -37.12 -17.17 -26.21
CA ASP A 519 -36.64 -17.16 -27.61
C ASP A 519 -37.79 -16.91 -28.59
#